data_9a973419b946becebc8e8de46ecb6dd1
#
_entry.id   9a973419b946becebc8e8de46ecb6dd1
#
_cell.length_a   1.000
_cell.length_b   1.000
_cell.length_c   1.000
_cell.angle_alpha   90.00
_cell.angle_beta   90.00
_cell.angle_gamma   90.00
#
_symmetry.space_group_name_H-M   'P 1'
#
loop_
_entity.id
_entity.type
_entity.pdbx_description
1 polymer ?
#
loop_
_entity_poly.entity_id
_entity_poly.type
_entity_poly.pdbx_seq_one_letter_code
_entity_poly.pdbx_strand_id
1 'polypeptide(L)'
;MDNQKLAELLFPEVVNTPEYYEEKFPYRKLPNKAEVTRMAPSPTGFIHLGNLYSALADERIAHRNGGVFYLRIEDTDEKRKVDGAVETLSLIHI
;
A
#
# COMPACT_ATOMS: atom_id res chain seq x y z
N MET A 1 -5.61 -13.08 -33.57
CA MET A 1 -6.48 -13.23 -32.36
C MET A 1 -6.55 -11.87 -31.71
N ASP A 2 -7.75 -11.39 -31.39
CA ASP A 2 -7.83 -10.13 -30.65
C ASP A 2 -7.46 -10.34 -29.17
N ASN A 3 -7.08 -9.25 -28.50
CA ASN A 3 -6.61 -9.30 -27.12
C ASN A 3 -7.70 -9.77 -26.15
N GLN A 4 -8.96 -9.52 -26.45
CA GLN A 4 -10.07 -9.95 -25.60
C GLN A 4 -10.22 -11.47 -25.60
N LYS A 5 -10.23 -12.09 -26.79
CA LYS A 5 -10.26 -13.55 -26.92
C LYS A 5 -9.06 -14.22 -26.26
N LEU A 6 -7.89 -13.62 -26.39
CA LEU A 6 -6.68 -14.13 -25.73
C LEU A 6 -6.82 -14.06 -24.20
N ALA A 7 -7.32 -12.96 -23.66
CA ALA A 7 -7.56 -12.81 -22.23
C ALA A 7 -8.59 -13.83 -21.70
N GLU A 8 -9.69 -14.05 -22.41
CA GLU A 8 -10.70 -15.04 -22.05
C GLU A 8 -10.15 -16.47 -22.02
N LEU A 9 -9.23 -16.78 -22.96
CA LEU A 9 -8.57 -18.09 -22.99
C LEU A 9 -7.58 -18.30 -21.85
N LEU A 10 -6.82 -17.25 -21.51
CA LEU A 10 -5.79 -17.33 -20.48
C LEU A 10 -6.35 -17.19 -19.07
N PHE A 11 -7.41 -16.41 -18.92
CA PHE A 11 -7.99 -16.07 -17.62
C PHE A 11 -9.52 -16.19 -17.65
N PRO A 12 -10.07 -17.39 -17.88
CA PRO A 12 -11.52 -17.57 -18.05
C PRO A 12 -12.36 -17.24 -16.79
N GLU A 13 -11.72 -17.24 -15.62
CA GLU A 13 -12.38 -16.94 -14.35
C GLU A 13 -12.41 -15.43 -14.01
N VAL A 14 -11.72 -14.60 -14.79
CA VAL A 14 -11.69 -13.15 -14.57
C VAL A 14 -12.91 -12.52 -15.21
N VAL A 15 -13.87 -12.10 -14.40
CA VAL A 15 -15.14 -11.51 -14.82
C VAL A 15 -15.21 -9.99 -14.65
N ASN A 16 -14.32 -9.43 -13.82
CA ASN A 16 -14.31 -8.00 -13.54
C ASN A 16 -13.49 -7.25 -14.59
N THR A 17 -14.03 -6.14 -15.07
CA THR A 17 -13.40 -5.27 -16.04
C THR A 17 -12.54 -4.20 -15.35
N PRO A 18 -11.63 -3.51 -16.07
CA PRO A 18 -10.92 -2.35 -15.53
C PRO A 18 -11.86 -1.28 -14.96
N GLU A 19 -12.95 -1.00 -15.65
CA GLU A 19 -13.96 -0.01 -15.25
C GLU A 19 -14.59 -0.35 -13.89
N TYR A 20 -14.84 -1.65 -13.64
CA TYR A 20 -15.32 -2.11 -12.34
C TYR A 20 -14.35 -1.71 -11.20
N TYR A 21 -13.03 -1.85 -11.44
CA TYR A 21 -12.04 -1.50 -10.44
C TYR A 21 -11.85 0.01 -10.30
N GLU A 22 -11.98 0.78 -11.37
CA GLU A 22 -11.94 2.24 -11.32
C GLU A 22 -13.12 2.81 -10.51
N GLU A 23 -14.31 2.22 -10.64
CA GLU A 23 -15.47 2.60 -9.83
C GLU A 23 -15.31 2.20 -8.36
N LYS A 24 -14.80 0.98 -8.11
CA LYS A 24 -14.60 0.46 -6.75
C LYS A 24 -13.49 1.19 -6.00
N PHE A 25 -12.44 1.61 -6.70
CA PHE A 25 -11.26 2.28 -6.16
C PHE A 25 -11.00 3.61 -6.87
N PRO A 26 -11.87 4.59 -6.68
CA PRO A 26 -11.72 5.87 -7.36
C PRO A 26 -10.44 6.59 -6.93
N TYR A 27 -9.84 7.34 -7.84
CA TYR A 27 -8.71 8.19 -7.52
C TYR A 27 -9.06 9.24 -6.47
N ARG A 28 -8.18 9.43 -5.52
CA ARG A 28 -8.31 10.52 -4.55
C ARG A 28 -8.10 11.87 -5.25
N LYS A 29 -8.93 12.83 -4.89
CA LYS A 29 -8.74 14.22 -5.31
C LYS A 29 -7.70 14.85 -4.39
N LEU A 30 -6.49 14.96 -4.86
CA LEU A 30 -5.39 15.57 -4.12
C LEU A 30 -5.07 16.97 -4.68
N PRO A 31 -4.55 17.88 -3.85
CA PRO A 31 -4.06 19.18 -4.32
C PRO A 31 -2.97 19.01 -5.37
N ASN A 32 -2.80 20.03 -6.23
CA ASN A 32 -1.70 20.03 -7.18
C ASN A 32 -0.35 19.97 -6.43
N LYS A 33 0.57 19.13 -6.92
CA LYS A 33 1.87 18.83 -6.30
C LYS A 33 1.79 18.13 -4.94
N ALA A 34 0.65 17.54 -4.57
CA ALA A 34 0.58 16.69 -3.40
C ALA A 34 1.46 15.45 -3.58
N GLU A 35 2.20 15.11 -2.55
CA GLU A 35 3.08 13.95 -2.54
C GLU A 35 2.36 12.76 -1.88
N VAL A 36 2.56 11.58 -2.44
CA VAL A 36 2.08 10.32 -1.86
C VAL A 36 3.29 9.53 -1.43
N THR A 37 3.39 9.30 -0.14
CA THR A 37 4.50 8.55 0.45
C THR A 37 4.03 7.27 1.11
N ARG A 38 4.94 6.35 1.27
CA ARG A 38 4.64 5.01 1.74
C ARG A 38 5.75 4.48 2.63
N MET A 39 5.38 3.85 3.73
CA MET A 39 6.24 2.93 4.45
C MET A 39 5.80 1.49 4.16
N ALA A 40 6.74 0.61 3.83
CA ALA A 40 6.44 -0.78 3.46
C ALA A 40 7.26 -1.76 4.30
N PRO A 41 7.04 -1.84 5.63
CA PRO A 41 7.77 -2.74 6.49
C PRO A 41 7.30 -4.18 6.37
N SER A 42 8.22 -5.13 6.56
CA SER A 42 7.88 -6.53 6.77
C SER A 42 7.63 -6.79 8.26
N PRO A 43 6.63 -7.61 8.64
CA PRO A 43 6.33 -7.91 10.04
C PRO A 43 7.30 -8.99 10.60
N THR A 44 8.60 -8.78 10.42
CA THR A 44 9.67 -9.73 10.76
C THR A 44 10.38 -9.41 12.08
N GLY A 45 9.91 -8.38 12.79
CA GLY A 45 10.46 -7.96 14.07
C GLY A 45 9.65 -6.85 14.69
N PHE A 46 10.07 -6.43 15.85
CA PHE A 46 9.43 -5.30 16.53
C PHE A 46 9.91 -3.99 15.93
N ILE A 47 9.05 -3.00 15.99
CA ILE A 47 9.35 -1.65 15.57
C ILE A 47 10.52 -1.08 16.41
N HIS A 48 11.43 -0.40 15.76
CA HIS A 48 12.53 0.30 16.43
C HIS A 48 12.60 1.77 15.98
N LEU A 49 13.46 2.54 16.63
CA LEU A 49 13.56 3.99 16.40
C LEU A 49 13.83 4.36 14.93
N GLY A 50 14.60 3.54 14.21
CA GLY A 50 14.86 3.75 12.79
C GLY A 50 13.59 3.66 11.93
N ASN A 51 12.69 2.73 12.24
CA ASN A 51 11.40 2.63 11.57
C ASN A 51 10.53 3.87 11.83
N LEU A 52 10.48 4.32 13.08
CA LEU A 52 9.73 5.52 13.46
C LEU A 52 10.28 6.79 12.78
N TYR A 53 11.58 6.92 12.70
CA TYR A 53 12.22 8.05 12.03
C TYR A 53 11.87 8.10 10.55
N SER A 54 11.97 6.97 9.85
CA SER A 54 11.62 6.88 8.42
C SER A 54 10.15 7.17 8.20
N ALA A 55 9.26 6.60 9.02
CA ALA A 55 7.82 6.83 8.94
C ALA A 55 7.46 8.30 9.18
N LEU A 56 8.11 8.94 10.16
CA LEU A 56 7.89 10.36 10.44
C LEU A 56 8.31 11.24 9.27
N ALA A 57 9.46 10.95 8.63
CA ALA A 57 9.91 11.68 7.46
C ALA A 57 8.92 11.56 6.30
N ASP A 58 8.47 10.34 6.00
CA ASP A 58 7.49 10.07 4.95
C ASP A 58 6.15 10.77 5.21
N GLU A 59 5.67 10.72 6.45
CA GLU A 59 4.44 11.40 6.87
C GLU A 59 4.54 12.91 6.70
N ARG A 60 5.64 13.52 7.15
CA ARG A 60 5.85 14.96 7.05
C ARG A 60 5.98 15.45 5.61
N ILE A 61 6.65 14.68 4.75
CA ILE A 61 6.75 14.98 3.32
C ILE A 61 5.36 14.98 2.68
N ALA A 62 4.56 13.94 2.94
CA ALA A 62 3.22 13.84 2.38
C ALA A 62 2.29 14.97 2.88
N HIS A 63 2.23 15.18 4.17
CA HIS A 63 1.25 16.09 4.77
C HIS A 63 1.56 17.57 4.58
N ARG A 64 2.82 17.97 4.36
CA ARG A 64 3.16 19.38 4.10
C ARG A 64 2.45 19.97 2.87
N ASN A 65 2.12 19.13 1.88
CA ASN A 65 1.48 19.53 0.63
C ASN A 65 0.04 18.99 0.48
N GLY A 66 -0.57 18.53 1.58
CA GLY A 66 -1.92 17.97 1.55
C GLY A 66 -2.00 16.61 0.86
N GLY A 67 -0.90 15.88 0.82
CA GLY A 67 -0.80 14.54 0.24
C GLY A 67 -1.23 13.44 1.20
N VAL A 68 -0.81 12.22 0.91
CA VAL A 68 -1.21 11.01 1.65
C VAL A 68 0.03 10.21 2.04
N PHE A 69 0.09 9.86 3.31
CA PHE A 69 1.01 8.84 3.82
C PHE A 69 0.23 7.55 4.10
N TYR A 70 0.74 6.40 3.66
CA TYR A 70 0.14 5.11 3.97
C TYR A 70 1.15 4.03 4.34
N LEU A 71 0.67 3.08 5.11
CA LEU A 71 1.43 1.91 5.53
C LEU A 71 1.04 0.70 4.68
N ARG A 72 2.02 0.04 4.09
CA ARG A 72 1.83 -1.21 3.36
C ARG A 72 2.62 -2.31 4.04
N ILE A 73 1.94 -3.26 4.64
CA ILE A 73 2.59 -4.42 5.27
C ILE A 73 3.05 -5.41 4.20
N GLU A 74 4.35 -5.64 4.13
CA GLU A 74 4.96 -6.61 3.24
C GLU A 74 5.07 -7.98 3.95
N ASP A 75 4.09 -8.83 3.75
CA ASP A 75 3.84 -10.05 4.50
C ASP A 75 4.18 -11.32 3.69
N THR A 76 5.28 -11.28 2.94
CA THR A 76 5.68 -12.38 2.06
C THR A 76 6.69 -13.36 2.69
N ASP A 77 7.30 -13.02 3.83
CA ASP A 77 8.28 -13.85 4.52
C ASP A 77 7.68 -14.51 5.75
N GLU A 78 6.99 -15.62 5.52
CA GLU A 78 6.33 -16.42 6.58
C GLU A 78 7.31 -16.93 7.65
N LYS A 79 8.55 -17.23 7.27
CA LYS A 79 9.54 -17.80 8.20
C LYS A 79 10.05 -16.81 9.23
N ARG A 80 10.05 -15.50 8.89
CA ARG A 80 10.51 -14.43 9.77
C ARG A 80 9.40 -13.59 10.36
N LYS A 81 8.16 -13.95 10.10
CA LYS A 81 7.00 -13.26 10.65
C LYS A 81 6.96 -13.38 12.17
N VAL A 82 6.80 -12.26 12.84
CA VAL A 82 6.71 -12.18 14.31
C VAL A 82 5.28 -11.88 14.72
N ASP A 83 4.75 -12.67 15.66
CA ASP A 83 3.41 -12.45 16.19
C ASP A 83 3.31 -11.08 16.89
N GLY A 84 2.25 -10.34 16.57
CA GLY A 84 2.03 -8.99 17.10
C GLY A 84 2.80 -7.88 16.39
N ALA A 85 3.66 -8.23 15.41
CA ALA A 85 4.43 -7.21 14.67
C ALA A 85 3.55 -6.29 13.82
N VAL A 86 2.48 -6.82 13.21
CA VAL A 86 1.53 -6.03 12.40
C VAL A 86 0.82 -5.00 13.27
N GLU A 87 0.35 -5.39 14.44
CA GLU A 87 -0.31 -4.51 15.41
C GLU A 87 0.64 -3.43 15.90
N THR A 88 1.90 -3.79 16.17
CA THR A 88 2.94 -2.83 16.58
C THR A 88 3.25 -1.84 15.46
N LEU A 89 3.37 -2.30 14.21
CA LEU A 89 3.58 -1.44 13.06
C LEU A 89 2.41 -0.47 12.83
N SER A 90 1.19 -0.89 13.12
CA SER A 90 0.01 -0.03 12.98
C SER A 90 0.04 1.21 13.89
N LEU A 91 0.80 1.17 14.99
CA LEU A 91 0.99 2.32 15.88
C LEU A 91 1.64 3.53 15.20
N ILE A 92 2.33 3.33 14.06
CA ILE A 92 2.90 4.42 13.26
C ILE A 92 1.82 5.41 12.81
N HIS A 93 0.58 4.97 12.67
CA HIS A 93 -0.55 5.83 12.28
C HIS A 93 -1.20 6.60 13.44
N ILE A 94 -0.79 6.36 14.64
CA ILE A 94 -1.25 7.08 15.82
C ILE A 94 -0.40 8.32 16.03
#